data_c4fad44614b86bd7ac9de54d29775f75
#
_entry.id   c4fad44614b86bd7ac9de54d29775f75
#
_cell.length_a   1.000
_cell.length_b   1.000
_cell.length_c   1.000
_cell.angle_alpha   90.00
_cell.angle_beta   90.00
_cell.angle_gamma   90.00
#
_symmetry.space_group_name_H-M   'P 1'
#
loop_
_entity.id
_entity.type
_entity.pdbx_description
1 polymer ?
#
loop_
_entity_poly.entity_id
_entity_poly.type
_entity_poly.pdbx_seq_one_letter_code
_entity_poly.pdbx_strand_id
1 'polypeptide(L)'
;MLFLISYKFTDSNAQEKGSKMLKEWYIKGGPQNRPDGYDVKSWIFLPQHGNGHSVIETDSLETIWKHWSPWRELLEFTIEPCADLDQTVALYY
;
A
#
# COMPACT_ATOMS: atom_id res chain seq x y z
N MET A 1 -6.62 -11.51 -6.68
CA MET A 1 -7.27 -10.24 -7.06
C MET A 1 -6.30 -9.09 -6.81
N LEU A 2 -6.25 -8.14 -7.73
CA LEU A 2 -5.41 -6.96 -7.58
C LEU A 2 -6.17 -5.82 -6.89
N PHE A 3 -5.46 -5.13 -6.01
CA PHE A 3 -5.95 -3.91 -5.37
C PHE A 3 -4.95 -2.78 -5.54
N LEU A 4 -5.47 -1.59 -5.84
CA LEU A 4 -4.71 -0.35 -5.84
C LEU A 4 -4.91 0.34 -4.49
N ILE A 5 -3.81 0.61 -3.81
CA ILE A 5 -3.82 1.41 -2.60
C ILE A 5 -3.21 2.76 -2.94
N SER A 6 -4.01 3.81 -2.81
CA SER A 6 -3.55 5.19 -2.96
C SER A 6 -3.46 5.80 -1.58
N TYR A 7 -2.32 6.37 -1.23
CA TYR A 7 -2.10 6.90 0.10
C TYR A 7 -1.46 8.27 0.08
N LYS A 8 -1.74 9.05 1.11
CA LYS A 8 -1.20 10.39 1.30
C LYS A 8 -1.02 10.68 2.78
N PHE A 9 0.14 11.22 3.16
CA PHE A 9 0.34 11.73 4.51
C PHE A 9 -0.58 12.93 4.77
N THR A 10 -1.11 13.00 5.98
CA THR A 10 -2.08 14.06 6.35
C THR A 10 -1.43 15.44 6.40
N ASP A 11 -0.16 15.51 6.79
CA ASP A 11 0.64 16.73 6.81
C ASP A 11 2.14 16.40 6.81
N SER A 12 2.99 17.42 6.87
CA SER A 12 4.45 17.24 6.87
C SER A 12 4.97 16.58 8.14
N ASN A 13 4.33 16.80 9.29
CA ASN A 13 4.70 16.12 10.54
C ASN A 13 4.38 14.62 10.46
N ALA A 14 3.23 14.27 9.89
CA ALA A 14 2.84 12.89 9.66
C ALA A 14 3.82 12.20 8.70
N GLN A 15 4.25 12.90 7.66
CA GLN A 15 5.25 12.38 6.72
C GLN A 15 6.58 12.08 7.41
N GLU A 16 7.04 12.98 8.26
CA GLU A 16 8.28 12.78 9.02
C GLU A 16 8.19 11.59 9.96
N LYS A 17 7.12 11.52 10.75
CA LYS A 17 6.88 10.38 11.65
C LYS A 17 6.73 9.07 10.89
N GLY A 18 5.95 9.09 9.83
CA GLY A 18 5.71 7.90 9.00
C GLY A 18 6.97 7.41 8.31
N SER A 19 7.83 8.31 7.85
CA SER A 19 9.12 7.95 7.25
C SER A 19 10.04 7.25 8.24
N LYS A 20 10.08 7.72 9.49
CA LYS A 20 10.83 7.07 10.56
C LYS A 20 10.28 5.69 10.89
N MET A 21 8.96 5.56 10.99
CA MET A 21 8.29 4.27 11.22
C MET A 21 8.56 3.29 10.09
N LEU A 22 8.50 3.75 8.86
CA LEU A 22 8.79 2.94 7.67
C LEU A 22 10.23 2.42 7.69
N LYS A 23 11.18 3.29 8.02
CA LYS A 23 12.59 2.91 8.14
C LYS A 23 12.81 1.86 9.21
N GLU A 24 12.20 2.02 10.38
CA GLU A 24 12.29 1.02 11.45
C GLU A 24 11.68 -0.31 11.04
N TRP A 25 10.50 -0.28 10.42
CA TRP A 25 9.84 -1.47 9.92
C TRP A 25 10.73 -2.20 8.89
N TYR A 26 11.33 -1.46 7.99
CA TYR A 26 12.22 -2.01 6.96
C TYR A 26 13.47 -2.66 7.58
N ILE A 27 14.12 -1.98 8.53
CA ILE A 27 15.33 -2.47 9.21
C ILE A 27 15.03 -3.75 10.01
N LYS A 28 13.85 -3.83 10.60
CA LYS A 28 13.41 -4.99 11.40
C LYS A 28 12.91 -6.16 10.55
N GLY A 29 13.08 -6.12 9.24
CA GLY A 29 12.71 -7.20 8.35
C GLY A 29 11.24 -7.19 7.91
N GLY A 30 10.60 -6.03 7.92
CA GLY A 30 9.19 -5.89 7.53
C GLY A 30 8.85 -6.49 6.16
N PRO A 31 9.63 -6.22 5.09
CA PRO A 31 9.34 -6.81 3.78
C PRO A 31 9.36 -8.33 3.75
N GLN A 32 10.18 -8.98 4.59
CA GLN A 32 10.27 -10.43 4.69
C GLN A 32 9.17 -11.04 5.56
N ASN A 33 8.50 -10.23 6.37
CA ASN A 33 7.49 -10.64 7.33
C ASN A 33 6.07 -10.16 6.98
N ARG A 34 5.82 -9.90 5.70
CA ARG A 34 4.48 -9.58 5.21
C ARG A 34 3.54 -10.77 5.40
N PRO A 35 2.22 -10.51 5.53
CA PRO A 35 1.24 -11.58 5.66
C PRO A 35 1.29 -12.57 4.50
N ASP A 36 0.96 -13.83 4.76
CA ASP A 36 0.79 -14.82 3.71
C ASP A 36 -0.34 -14.39 2.76
N GLY A 37 -0.14 -14.66 1.46
CA GLY A 37 -1.13 -14.27 0.45
C GLY A 37 -1.21 -12.77 0.19
N TYR A 38 -0.21 -12.02 0.61
CA TYR A 38 -0.10 -10.58 0.39
C TYR A 38 1.14 -10.32 -0.46
N ASP A 39 0.95 -10.16 -1.77
CA ASP A 39 2.05 -10.01 -2.71
C ASP A 39 2.09 -8.57 -3.26
N VAL A 40 3.16 -7.85 -2.93
CA VAL A 40 3.36 -6.47 -3.38
C VAL A 40 3.92 -6.48 -4.80
N LYS A 41 3.10 -6.08 -5.77
CA LYS A 41 3.50 -5.99 -7.18
C LYS A 41 4.28 -4.71 -7.46
N SER A 42 3.89 -3.61 -6.83
CA SER A 42 4.60 -2.34 -6.92
C SER A 42 4.35 -1.50 -5.68
N TRP A 43 5.29 -0.64 -5.37
CA TRP A 43 5.17 0.35 -4.32
C TRP A 43 5.99 1.57 -4.72
N ILE A 44 5.36 2.73 -4.77
CA ILE A 44 6.02 3.99 -5.10
C ILE A 44 5.60 5.09 -4.14
N PHE A 45 6.50 6.03 -3.94
CA PHE A 45 6.26 7.19 -3.11
C PHE A 45 6.80 8.43 -3.79
N LEU A 46 6.05 9.53 -3.71
CA LEU A 46 6.41 10.85 -4.23
C LEU A 46 6.75 11.77 -3.06
N PRO A 47 8.04 11.92 -2.71
CA PRO A 47 8.42 12.63 -1.47
C PRO A 47 7.98 14.10 -1.46
N GLN A 48 7.99 14.76 -2.62
CA GLN A 48 7.58 16.17 -2.71
C GLN A 48 6.09 16.38 -2.47
N HIS A 49 5.29 15.36 -2.74
CA HIS A 49 3.83 15.43 -2.63
C HIS A 49 3.29 14.72 -1.39
N GLY A 50 4.12 13.92 -0.74
CA GLY A 50 3.71 13.14 0.43
C GLY A 50 2.69 12.06 0.14
N ASN A 51 2.61 11.58 -1.11
CA ASN A 51 1.65 10.56 -1.52
C ASN A 51 2.32 9.48 -2.36
N GLY A 52 1.60 8.40 -2.57
CA GLY A 52 2.08 7.29 -3.39
C GLY A 52 1.01 6.26 -3.68
N HIS A 53 1.43 5.19 -4.33
CA HIS A 53 0.56 4.10 -4.75
C HIS A 53 1.24 2.76 -4.52
N SER A 54 0.43 1.75 -4.23
CA SER A 54 0.89 0.36 -4.17
C SER A 54 -0.12 -0.54 -4.86
N VAL A 55 0.36 -1.53 -5.61
CA VAL A 55 -0.49 -2.56 -6.20
C VAL A 55 -0.21 -3.88 -5.48
N ILE A 56 -1.26 -4.48 -4.95
CA ILE A 56 -1.19 -5.67 -4.11
C ILE A 56 -2.03 -6.78 -4.74
N GLU A 57 -1.47 -7.97 -4.84
CA GLU A 57 -2.20 -9.19 -5.17
C GLU A 57 -2.58 -9.91 -3.88
N THR A 58 -3.86 -10.07 -3.64
CA THR A 58 -4.39 -10.82 -2.50
C THR A 58 -5.85 -11.18 -2.74
N ASP A 59 -6.34 -12.20 -2.05
CA ASP A 59 -7.76 -12.57 -2.05
C ASP A 59 -8.53 -11.98 -0.87
N SER A 60 -7.85 -11.26 0.02
CA SER A 60 -8.43 -10.78 1.28
C SER A 60 -8.24 -9.28 1.46
N LEU A 61 -9.36 -8.55 1.38
CA LEU A 61 -9.41 -7.13 1.76
C LEU A 61 -9.05 -6.94 3.23
N GLU A 62 -9.44 -7.88 4.08
CA GLU A 62 -9.12 -7.85 5.51
C GLU A 62 -7.61 -7.88 5.75
N THR A 63 -6.86 -8.67 4.99
CA THR A 63 -5.40 -8.72 5.08
C THR A 63 -4.78 -7.38 4.75
N ILE A 64 -5.25 -6.71 3.70
CA ILE A 64 -4.79 -5.36 3.34
C ILE A 64 -5.08 -4.39 4.48
N TRP A 65 -6.32 -4.38 4.98
CA TRP A 65 -6.73 -3.48 6.04
C TRP A 65 -5.90 -3.67 7.30
N LYS A 66 -5.69 -4.89 7.74
CA LYS A 66 -4.87 -5.18 8.92
C LYS A 66 -3.42 -4.71 8.76
N HIS A 67 -2.87 -4.84 7.56
CA HIS A 67 -1.50 -4.42 7.28
C HIS A 67 -1.35 -2.90 7.24
N TRP A 68 -2.35 -2.18 6.71
CA TRP A 68 -2.30 -0.73 6.54
C TRP A 68 -2.92 0.04 7.69
N SER A 69 -3.85 -0.53 8.44
CA SER A 69 -4.57 0.17 9.51
C SER A 69 -3.69 0.80 10.59
N PRO A 70 -2.52 0.24 10.96
CA PRO A 70 -1.62 0.90 11.92
C PRO A 70 -1.13 2.28 11.47
N TRP A 71 -1.22 2.57 10.16
CA TRP A 71 -0.78 3.83 9.56
C TRP A 71 -1.89 4.88 9.47
N ARG A 72 -3.14 4.53 9.79
CA ARG A 72 -4.31 5.38 9.54
C ARG A 72 -4.29 6.73 10.23
N GLU A 73 -3.52 6.88 11.29
CA GLU A 73 -3.37 8.18 11.97
C GLU A 73 -2.46 9.13 11.22
N LEU A 74 -1.59 8.61 10.37
CA LEU A 74 -0.60 9.38 9.61
C LEU A 74 -0.96 9.48 8.13
N LEU A 75 -1.72 8.52 7.63
CA LEU A 75 -2.05 8.38 6.21
C LEU A 75 -3.56 8.38 5.99
N GLU A 76 -3.99 9.09 4.98
CA GLU A 76 -5.26 8.83 4.31
C GLU A 76 -4.98 7.83 3.18
N PHE A 77 -5.78 6.77 3.10
CA PHE A 77 -5.59 5.79 2.04
C PHE A 77 -6.91 5.22 1.56
N THR A 78 -6.94 4.85 0.28
CA THR A 78 -8.05 4.16 -0.36
C THR A 78 -7.57 2.81 -0.86
N ILE A 79 -8.47 1.83 -0.85
CA ILE A 79 -8.21 0.48 -1.33
C ILE A 79 -9.27 0.19 -2.38
N GLU A 80 -8.83 -0.02 -3.63
CA GLU A 80 -9.75 -0.21 -4.75
C GLU A 80 -9.35 -1.46 -5.54
N PRO A 81 -10.33 -2.32 -5.92
CA PRO A 81 -10.04 -3.39 -6.85
C PRO A 81 -9.56 -2.80 -8.18
N CYS A 82 -8.57 -3.42 -8.78
CA CYS A 82 -8.05 -2.99 -10.07
C CYS A 82 -7.75 -4.21 -10.96
N ALA A 83 -7.47 -3.95 -12.23
CA ALA A 83 -7.13 -4.97 -13.21
C ALA A 83 -5.84 -4.58 -13.93
N ASP A 84 -4.99 -5.58 -14.22
CA ASP A 84 -3.86 -5.39 -15.12
C ASP A 84 -4.33 -5.37 -16.58
N LEU A 85 -3.39 -5.24 -17.52
CA LEU A 85 -3.73 -5.18 -18.94
C LEU A 85 -4.46 -6.44 -19.41
N ASP A 86 -3.94 -7.62 -19.06
CA ASP A 86 -4.52 -8.88 -19.48
C ASP A 86 -5.93 -9.08 -18.91
N GLN A 87 -6.11 -8.78 -17.63
CA GLN A 87 -7.42 -8.83 -16.98
C GLN A 87 -8.39 -7.82 -17.59
N THR A 88 -7.91 -6.63 -17.93
CA THR A 88 -8.74 -5.58 -18.56
C THR A 88 -9.20 -6.02 -19.93
N VAL A 89 -8.32 -6.60 -20.73
CA VAL A 89 -8.67 -7.16 -22.05
C VAL A 89 -9.75 -8.24 -21.88
N ALA A 90 -9.59 -9.13 -20.91
CA ALA A 90 -10.56 -10.20 -20.65
C ALA A 90 -11.95 -9.69 -20.23
N LEU A 91 -12.03 -8.51 -19.59
CA LEU A 91 -13.30 -7.90 -19.19
C LEU A 91 -14.11 -7.41 -20.41
N TYR A 92 -13.45 -7.03 -21.50
CA TYR A 92 -14.09 -6.40 -22.66
C TYR A 92 -14.11 -7.31 -23.89
N TYR A 93 -13.35 -8.35 -23.90
CA TYR A 93 -13.21 -9.28 -25.01
C TYR A 93 -13.29 -10.74 -24.50
#